data_20394fb90a0e1c50f118a8b9ffbe6bc8
#
_entry.id   20394fb90a0e1c50f118a8b9ffbe6bc8
#
_cell.length_a   1.000
_cell.length_b   1.000
_cell.length_c   1.000
_cell.angle_alpha   90.00
_cell.angle_beta   90.00
_cell.angle_gamma   90.00
#
_symmetry.space_group_name_H-M   'P 1'
#
loop_
_entity.id
_entity.type
_entity.pdbx_description
1 polymer ?
#
loop_
_entity_poly.entity_id
_entity_poly.type
_entity_poly.pdbx_seq_one_letter_code
_entity_poly.pdbx_strand_id
1 'polypeptide(L)'
;LLILDEATAGLDPVVRDEILDRFPTTLLLGMLGVALTVVVGIPFGIISATKQYSILDYIVTIVSLIFASIPSFWMAMMMQLGLSYNLGWFPATYAAGSAVSMIMPVLTLGLSPVATVTRITRSSMLDVVRQDYIRTARAKGLSESQVIWKHALKNALIPVITVVGMQIGMIMAGSVVVEAIFNIPGLGSLMMTAINNKDYPVIQGSVLFISLFVSLMNLLVDLIYGFVDPRIKAQYGTKKKKRVQKAEQSDTKEEVA
;
A
#
# COMPACT_ATOMS: atom_id res chain seq x y z
N LEU A 1 2.53 -6.30 -18.81
CA LEU A 1 2.77 -7.68 -19.24
C LEU A 1 4.09 -7.82 -20.03
N LEU A 2 4.32 -7.03 -21.10
CA LEU A 2 5.54 -7.08 -21.91
C LEU A 2 6.85 -6.94 -21.12
N ILE A 3 6.93 -6.02 -20.16
CA ILE A 3 8.12 -5.80 -19.32
C ILE A 3 8.38 -6.99 -18.39
N LEU A 4 7.33 -7.64 -17.91
CA LEU A 4 7.42 -8.84 -17.08
C LEU A 4 7.82 -10.07 -17.92
N ASP A 5 7.43 -10.10 -19.17
CA ASP A 5 7.78 -11.16 -20.13
C ASP A 5 9.28 -11.11 -20.52
N GLU A 6 9.82 -9.90 -20.75
CA GLU A 6 11.27 -9.71 -20.97
C GLU A 6 12.12 -10.07 -19.74
N ALA A 7 11.64 -9.73 -18.53
CA ALA A 7 12.37 -10.03 -17.30
C ALA A 7 12.41 -11.53 -16.96
N THR A 8 11.46 -12.30 -17.46
CA THR A 8 11.40 -13.76 -17.32
C THR A 8 11.99 -14.51 -18.53
N ALA A 9 12.41 -13.80 -19.56
CA ALA A 9 12.95 -14.41 -20.80
C ALA A 9 14.24 -15.25 -20.58
N GLY A 10 14.94 -15.04 -19.46
CA GLY A 10 16.10 -15.85 -19.08
C GLY A 10 15.78 -17.09 -18.22
N LEU A 11 14.51 -17.29 -17.86
CA LEU A 11 14.06 -18.45 -17.09
C LEU A 11 13.67 -19.60 -18.03
N ASP A 12 13.72 -20.83 -17.49
CA ASP A 12 13.14 -21.99 -18.17
C ASP A 12 11.68 -21.68 -18.54
N PRO A 13 11.23 -21.92 -19.78
CA PRO A 13 9.87 -21.65 -20.21
C PRO A 13 8.80 -22.28 -19.31
N VAL A 14 9.06 -23.46 -18.74
CA VAL A 14 8.14 -24.13 -17.81
C VAL A 14 7.98 -23.33 -16.52
N VAL A 15 9.09 -22.88 -15.96
CA VAL A 15 9.10 -22.05 -14.72
C VAL A 15 8.40 -20.72 -14.96
N ARG A 16 8.65 -20.10 -16.11
CA ARG A 16 8.00 -18.84 -16.49
C ARG A 16 6.48 -18.99 -16.58
N ASP A 17 6.01 -20.00 -17.28
CA ASP A 17 4.57 -20.23 -17.48
C ASP A 17 3.87 -20.53 -16.14
N GLU A 18 4.49 -21.27 -15.26
CA GLU A 18 3.96 -21.54 -13.92
C GLU A 18 3.87 -20.27 -13.05
N ILE A 19 4.87 -19.39 -13.11
CA ILE A 19 4.87 -18.10 -12.42
C ILE A 19 3.73 -17.22 -12.96
N LEU A 20 3.59 -17.12 -14.28
CA LEU A 20 2.58 -16.28 -14.91
C LEU A 20 1.15 -16.78 -14.65
N ASP A 21 0.94 -18.08 -14.56
CA ASP A 21 -0.37 -18.68 -14.23
C ASP A 21 -0.80 -18.39 -12.78
N ARG A 22 0.16 -18.40 -11.85
CA ARG A 22 -0.11 -18.16 -10.41
C ARG A 22 -0.23 -16.67 -10.03
N PHE A 23 0.43 -15.79 -10.78
CA PHE A 23 0.50 -14.37 -10.48
C PHE A 23 -0.85 -13.65 -10.38
N PRO A 24 -1.86 -13.88 -11.25
CA PRO A 24 -3.16 -13.23 -11.17
C PRO A 24 -3.86 -13.42 -9.81
N THR A 25 -3.72 -14.60 -9.21
CA THR A 25 -4.32 -14.91 -7.90
C THR A 25 -3.66 -14.11 -6.79
N THR A 26 -2.33 -14.04 -6.78
CA THR A 26 -1.56 -13.21 -5.85
C THR A 26 -1.89 -11.73 -6.01
N LEU A 27 -1.98 -11.26 -7.26
CA LEU A 27 -2.32 -9.87 -7.58
C LEU A 27 -3.73 -9.52 -7.09
N LEU A 28 -4.72 -10.38 -7.35
CA LEU A 28 -6.09 -10.20 -6.87
C LEU A 28 -6.14 -10.09 -5.35
N LEU A 29 -5.49 -11.01 -4.65
CA LEU A 29 -5.42 -11.02 -3.19
C LEU A 29 -4.78 -9.74 -2.65
N GLY A 30 -3.65 -9.32 -3.23
CA GLY A 30 -2.96 -8.10 -2.86
C GLY A 30 -3.79 -6.84 -3.12
N MET A 31 -4.46 -6.75 -4.28
CA MET A 31 -5.34 -5.63 -4.62
C MET A 31 -6.54 -5.52 -3.67
N LEU A 32 -7.14 -6.66 -3.28
CA LEU A 32 -8.21 -6.67 -2.28
C LEU A 32 -7.72 -6.20 -0.91
N GLY A 33 -6.50 -6.59 -0.49
CA GLY A 33 -5.86 -6.09 0.73
C GLY A 33 -5.62 -4.58 0.70
N VAL A 34 -5.14 -4.05 -0.43
CA VAL A 34 -4.97 -2.59 -0.63
C VAL A 34 -6.32 -1.89 -0.63
N ALA A 35 -7.33 -2.43 -1.31
CA ALA A 35 -8.68 -1.86 -1.34
C ALA A 35 -9.26 -1.78 0.09
N LEU A 36 -9.13 -2.84 0.88
CA LEU A 36 -9.53 -2.85 2.30
C LEU A 36 -8.80 -1.75 3.07
N THR A 37 -7.50 -1.60 2.86
CA THR A 37 -6.66 -0.59 3.51
C THR A 37 -7.17 0.82 3.22
N VAL A 38 -7.51 1.12 1.98
CA VAL A 38 -8.00 2.45 1.56
C VAL A 38 -9.42 2.68 2.07
N VAL A 39 -10.34 1.72 1.82
CA VAL A 39 -11.77 1.85 2.13
C VAL A 39 -12.03 1.92 3.64
N VAL A 40 -11.21 1.29 4.46
CA VAL A 40 -11.36 1.28 5.92
C VAL A 40 -10.43 2.28 6.58
N GLY A 41 -9.14 2.29 6.19
CA GLY A 41 -8.11 3.08 6.86
C GLY A 41 -8.30 4.59 6.72
N ILE A 42 -8.65 5.07 5.52
CA ILE A 42 -8.87 6.51 5.29
C ILE A 42 -10.09 7.03 6.07
N PRO A 43 -11.29 6.45 5.98
CA PRO A 43 -12.44 6.92 6.75
C PRO A 43 -12.21 6.89 8.27
N PHE A 44 -11.62 5.83 8.80
CA PHE A 44 -11.32 5.78 10.24
C PHE A 44 -10.31 6.84 10.66
N GLY A 45 -9.30 7.13 9.84
CA GLY A 45 -8.36 8.24 10.07
C GLY A 45 -9.04 9.61 10.08
N ILE A 46 -9.96 9.86 9.15
CA ILE A 46 -10.75 11.09 9.08
C ILE A 46 -11.66 11.22 10.31
N ILE A 47 -12.39 10.16 10.68
CA ILE A 47 -13.29 10.15 11.85
C ILE A 47 -12.48 10.42 13.14
N SER A 48 -11.35 9.76 13.30
CA SER A 48 -10.45 9.93 14.44
C SER A 48 -9.91 11.37 14.53
N ALA A 49 -9.52 11.97 13.40
CA ALA A 49 -9.04 13.35 13.37
C ALA A 49 -10.13 14.39 13.63
N THR A 50 -11.32 14.20 13.08
CA THR A 50 -12.44 15.15 13.25
C THR A 50 -13.07 15.09 14.64
N LYS A 51 -12.96 13.96 15.32
CA LYS A 51 -13.43 13.75 16.70
C LYS A 51 -12.26 13.59 17.67
N GLN A 52 -11.23 14.40 17.52
CA GLN A 52 -10.01 14.37 18.33
C GLN A 52 -10.34 14.37 19.83
N TYR A 53 -9.66 13.52 20.60
CA TYR A 53 -9.84 13.31 22.06
C TYR A 53 -11.22 12.75 22.47
N SER A 54 -12.04 12.30 21.53
CA SER A 54 -13.28 11.59 21.85
C SER A 54 -13.02 10.11 22.12
N ILE A 55 -14.02 9.43 22.68
CA ILE A 55 -13.97 7.97 22.89
C ILE A 55 -13.74 7.24 21.57
N LEU A 56 -14.33 7.72 20.46
CA LEU A 56 -14.11 7.13 19.12
C LEU A 56 -12.65 7.25 18.66
N ASP A 57 -12.01 8.41 18.91
CA ASP A 57 -10.59 8.60 18.58
C ASP A 57 -9.70 7.62 19.38
N TYR A 58 -9.96 7.44 20.65
CA TYR A 58 -9.23 6.47 21.49
C TYR A 58 -9.46 5.03 21.01
N ILE A 59 -10.70 4.64 20.75
CA ILE A 59 -11.02 3.28 20.26
C ILE A 59 -10.30 3.01 18.94
N VAL A 60 -10.43 3.90 17.95
CA VAL A 60 -9.77 3.75 16.64
C VAL A 60 -8.26 3.64 16.79
N THR A 61 -7.66 4.46 17.66
CA THR A 61 -6.22 4.47 17.91
C THR A 61 -5.76 3.16 18.57
N ILE A 62 -6.46 2.71 19.62
CA ILE A 62 -6.10 1.47 20.36
C ILE A 62 -6.25 0.25 19.43
N VAL A 63 -7.37 0.15 18.72
CA VAL A 63 -7.63 -0.96 17.78
C VAL A 63 -6.56 -0.97 16.66
N SER A 64 -6.20 0.21 16.13
CA SER A 64 -5.13 0.33 15.15
C SER A 64 -3.79 -0.14 15.70
N LEU A 65 -3.44 0.20 16.95
CA LEU A 65 -2.20 -0.25 17.58
C LEU A 65 -2.17 -1.77 17.75
N ILE A 66 -3.29 -2.37 18.16
CA ILE A 66 -3.42 -3.83 18.30
C ILE A 66 -3.14 -4.50 16.96
N PHE A 67 -3.85 -4.12 15.88
CA PHE A 67 -3.65 -4.74 14.56
C PHE A 67 -2.27 -4.46 13.96
N ALA A 68 -1.66 -3.32 14.23
CA ALA A 68 -0.29 -3.03 13.78
C ALA A 68 0.76 -3.89 14.49
N SER A 69 0.48 -4.38 15.71
CA SER A 69 1.42 -5.15 16.51
C SER A 69 1.35 -6.65 16.26
N ILE A 70 0.27 -7.14 15.64
CA ILE A 70 0.05 -8.56 15.41
C ILE A 70 0.74 -8.98 14.11
N PRO A 71 1.64 -9.99 14.13
CA PRO A 71 2.21 -10.56 12.91
C PRO A 71 1.13 -11.18 12.02
N SER A 72 1.22 -10.98 10.70
CA SER A 72 0.22 -11.47 9.74
C SER A 72 0.01 -12.98 9.77
N PHE A 73 1.09 -13.75 9.90
CA PHE A 73 0.99 -15.23 10.00
C PHE A 73 0.23 -15.68 11.24
N TRP A 74 0.45 -15.03 12.37
CA TRP A 74 -0.26 -15.33 13.62
C TRP A 74 -1.74 -14.97 13.48
N MET A 75 -2.03 -13.80 12.90
CA MET A 75 -3.41 -13.38 12.62
C MET A 75 -4.13 -14.37 11.70
N ALA A 76 -3.47 -14.87 10.64
CA ALA A 76 -4.01 -15.88 9.75
C ALA A 76 -4.43 -17.14 10.51
N MET A 77 -3.51 -17.67 11.34
CA MET A 77 -3.79 -18.89 12.13
C MET A 77 -4.90 -18.67 13.16
N MET A 78 -4.91 -17.51 13.84
CA MET A 78 -5.96 -17.21 14.80
C MET A 78 -7.33 -17.01 14.13
N MET A 79 -7.38 -16.43 12.92
CA MET A 79 -8.61 -16.36 12.16
C MET A 79 -9.10 -17.74 11.72
N GLN A 80 -8.21 -18.62 11.24
CA GLN A 80 -8.60 -19.99 10.92
C GLN A 80 -9.14 -20.73 12.15
N LEU A 81 -8.44 -20.66 13.28
CA LEU A 81 -8.87 -21.31 14.51
C LEU A 81 -10.18 -20.75 15.04
N GLY A 82 -10.30 -19.42 15.12
CA GLY A 82 -11.46 -18.74 15.71
C GLY A 82 -12.67 -18.76 14.78
N LEU A 83 -12.51 -18.22 13.56
CA LEU A 83 -13.65 -17.96 12.67
C LEU A 83 -14.03 -19.19 11.84
N SER A 84 -13.07 -20.06 11.51
CA SER A 84 -13.37 -21.24 10.73
C SER A 84 -13.63 -22.46 11.61
N TYR A 85 -12.65 -22.85 12.43
CA TYR A 85 -12.75 -24.10 13.21
C TYR A 85 -13.78 -24.00 14.36
N ASN A 86 -13.71 -22.94 15.18
CA ASN A 86 -14.59 -22.83 16.35
C ASN A 86 -16.00 -22.32 16.00
N LEU A 87 -16.11 -21.33 15.13
CA LEU A 87 -17.38 -20.68 14.80
C LEU A 87 -18.02 -21.20 13.50
N GLY A 88 -17.25 -21.81 12.60
CA GLY A 88 -17.75 -22.32 11.32
C GLY A 88 -18.26 -21.24 10.36
N TRP A 89 -17.86 -19.96 10.55
CA TRP A 89 -18.38 -18.84 9.75
C TRP A 89 -17.77 -18.77 8.36
N PHE A 90 -16.49 -19.16 8.24
CA PHE A 90 -15.73 -19.10 7.00
C PHE A 90 -15.00 -20.41 6.73
N PRO A 91 -14.78 -20.78 5.45
CA PRO A 91 -13.96 -21.95 5.11
C PRO A 91 -12.51 -21.74 5.54
N ALA A 92 -11.87 -22.76 6.09
CA ALA A 92 -10.49 -22.69 6.59
C ALA A 92 -9.46 -22.44 5.49
N THR A 93 -9.73 -22.93 4.27
CA THR A 93 -8.84 -22.83 3.12
C THR A 93 -9.57 -22.21 1.92
N TYR A 94 -8.81 -21.76 0.95
CA TYR A 94 -9.34 -21.24 -0.30
C TYR A 94 -10.14 -22.32 -1.05
N ALA A 95 -11.28 -21.92 -1.57
CA ALA A 95 -12.11 -22.72 -2.46
C ALA A 95 -12.37 -21.94 -3.75
N ALA A 96 -11.96 -22.51 -4.89
CA ALA A 96 -12.13 -21.88 -6.19
C ALA A 96 -13.60 -21.55 -6.47
N GLY A 97 -13.86 -20.32 -6.92
CA GLY A 97 -15.22 -19.83 -7.17
C GLY A 97 -15.98 -19.33 -5.94
N SER A 98 -15.44 -19.46 -4.73
CA SER A 98 -16.04 -18.96 -3.49
C SER A 98 -15.40 -17.66 -3.04
N ALA A 99 -16.11 -16.53 -3.21
CA ALA A 99 -15.65 -15.23 -2.72
C ALA A 99 -15.51 -15.21 -1.18
N VAL A 100 -16.31 -16.01 -0.47
CA VAL A 100 -16.27 -16.12 1.00
C VAL A 100 -14.93 -16.66 1.50
N SER A 101 -14.29 -17.55 0.74
CA SER A 101 -12.97 -18.11 1.10
C SER A 101 -11.83 -17.08 1.03
N MET A 102 -12.02 -15.95 0.35
CA MET A 102 -11.05 -14.86 0.27
C MET A 102 -11.14 -13.86 1.43
N ILE A 103 -12.22 -13.89 2.22
CA ILE A 103 -12.46 -12.88 3.28
C ILE A 103 -11.35 -12.93 4.33
N MET A 104 -11.07 -14.10 4.91
CA MET A 104 -10.02 -14.20 5.95
C MET A 104 -8.62 -13.85 5.43
N PRO A 105 -8.17 -14.35 4.25
CA PRO A 105 -6.91 -13.92 3.65
C PRO A 105 -6.80 -12.41 3.44
N VAL A 106 -7.85 -11.78 2.90
CA VAL A 106 -7.89 -10.32 2.67
C VAL A 106 -7.83 -9.55 3.98
N LEU A 107 -8.59 -9.95 5.00
CA LEU A 107 -8.53 -9.36 6.33
C LEU A 107 -7.13 -9.50 6.94
N THR A 108 -6.52 -10.67 6.83
CA THR A 108 -5.16 -10.92 7.33
C THR A 108 -4.14 -9.99 6.72
N LEU A 109 -4.17 -9.80 5.39
CA LEU A 109 -3.23 -8.92 4.69
C LEU A 109 -3.54 -7.43 4.90
N GLY A 110 -4.80 -7.05 5.05
CA GLY A 110 -5.22 -5.67 5.07
C GLY A 110 -5.23 -5.01 6.45
N LEU A 111 -5.48 -5.75 7.54
CA LEU A 111 -5.72 -5.13 8.86
C LEU A 111 -4.50 -4.37 9.42
N SER A 112 -3.29 -4.87 9.28
CA SER A 112 -2.08 -4.16 9.70
C SER A 112 -1.83 -2.89 8.84
N PRO A 113 -1.91 -2.94 7.51
CA PRO A 113 -1.90 -1.74 6.66
C PRO A 113 -3.03 -0.75 6.96
N VAL A 114 -4.27 -1.22 7.22
CA VAL A 114 -5.39 -0.36 7.67
C VAL A 114 -4.97 0.46 8.88
N ALA A 115 -4.37 -0.16 9.87
CA ALA A 115 -3.91 0.52 11.08
C ALA A 115 -2.88 1.63 10.77
N THR A 116 -1.95 1.36 9.87
CA THR A 116 -0.92 2.32 9.44
C THR A 116 -1.55 3.50 8.69
N VAL A 117 -2.41 3.22 7.71
CA VAL A 117 -3.09 4.26 6.92
C VAL A 117 -4.02 5.10 7.79
N THR A 118 -4.75 4.48 8.73
CA THR A 118 -5.58 5.20 9.71
C THR A 118 -4.77 6.23 10.48
N ARG A 119 -3.62 5.84 11.03
CA ARG A 119 -2.76 6.75 11.82
C ARG A 119 -2.19 7.89 10.98
N ILE A 120 -1.70 7.59 9.79
CA ILE A 120 -1.16 8.62 8.89
C ILE A 120 -2.26 9.57 8.43
N THR A 121 -3.43 9.06 8.07
CA THR A 121 -4.59 9.89 7.70
C THR A 121 -5.00 10.80 8.86
N ARG A 122 -5.07 10.25 10.09
CA ARG A 122 -5.37 11.05 11.29
C ARG A 122 -4.35 12.18 11.48
N SER A 123 -3.06 11.86 11.47
CA SER A 123 -2.00 12.86 11.65
C SER A 123 -2.06 13.95 10.58
N SER A 124 -2.12 13.56 9.31
CA SER A 124 -2.20 14.50 8.18
C SER A 124 -3.44 15.37 8.21
N MET A 125 -4.58 14.82 8.59
CA MET A 125 -5.81 15.59 8.77
C MET A 125 -5.68 16.62 9.89
N LEU A 126 -5.11 16.26 11.05
CA LEU A 126 -4.89 17.17 12.16
C LEU A 126 -3.96 18.33 11.80
N ASP A 127 -2.90 18.04 11.04
CA ASP A 127 -1.96 19.06 10.56
C ASP A 127 -2.65 20.05 9.60
N VAL A 128 -3.47 19.54 8.69
CA VAL A 128 -4.19 20.35 7.69
C VAL A 128 -5.32 21.17 8.30
N VAL A 129 -6.11 20.60 9.20
CA VAL A 129 -7.26 21.29 9.82
C VAL A 129 -6.85 22.52 10.65
N ARG A 130 -5.60 22.59 11.07
CA ARG A 130 -5.03 23.71 11.84
C ARG A 130 -4.48 24.85 10.96
N GLN A 131 -4.44 24.71 9.65
CA GLN A 131 -3.90 25.70 8.70
C GLN A 131 -4.82 26.92 8.57
N ASP A 132 -4.22 28.07 8.27
CA ASP A 132 -4.95 29.35 8.18
C ASP A 132 -6.00 29.38 7.07
N TYR A 133 -5.75 28.70 5.94
CA TYR A 133 -6.74 28.63 4.86
C TYR A 133 -8.01 27.86 5.26
N ILE A 134 -7.90 26.91 6.19
CA ILE A 134 -9.06 26.21 6.76
C ILE A 134 -9.84 27.13 7.68
N ARG A 135 -9.14 27.95 8.50
CA ARG A 135 -9.81 29.00 9.31
C ARG A 135 -10.54 30.00 8.41
N THR A 136 -9.93 30.40 7.31
CA THR A 136 -10.57 31.29 6.33
C THR A 136 -11.81 30.66 5.70
N ALA A 137 -11.78 29.36 5.37
CA ALA A 137 -12.93 28.64 4.85
C ALA A 137 -14.11 28.61 5.85
N ARG A 138 -13.83 28.41 7.14
CA ARG A 138 -14.83 28.48 8.20
C ARG A 138 -15.39 29.91 8.38
N ALA A 139 -14.51 30.93 8.35
CA ALA A 139 -14.92 32.33 8.46
C ALA A 139 -15.82 32.78 7.30
N LYS A 140 -15.73 32.14 6.13
CA LYS A 140 -16.62 32.34 4.96
C LYS A 140 -17.98 31.65 5.11
N GLY A 141 -18.26 30.97 6.25
CA GLY A 141 -19.54 30.34 6.53
C GLY A 141 -19.74 28.98 5.87
N LEU A 142 -18.66 28.31 5.41
CA LEU A 142 -18.76 26.96 4.86
C LEU A 142 -19.12 25.96 5.99
N SER A 143 -19.95 24.95 5.68
CA SER A 143 -20.26 23.89 6.62
C SER A 143 -19.02 23.03 6.95
N GLU A 144 -18.95 22.48 8.16
CA GLU A 144 -17.80 21.61 8.57
C GLU A 144 -17.60 20.44 7.61
N SER A 145 -18.66 19.86 7.06
CA SER A 145 -18.57 18.81 6.05
C SER A 145 -17.83 19.30 4.80
N GLN A 146 -18.18 20.49 4.30
CA GLN A 146 -17.51 21.07 3.14
C GLN A 146 -16.05 21.41 3.43
N VAL A 147 -15.76 21.92 4.63
CA VAL A 147 -14.39 22.21 5.07
C VAL A 147 -13.56 20.94 5.10
N ILE A 148 -14.08 19.84 5.68
CA ILE A 148 -13.37 18.58 5.82
C ILE A 148 -13.16 17.92 4.46
N TRP A 149 -14.25 17.66 3.71
CA TRP A 149 -14.17 16.85 2.49
C TRP A 149 -13.58 17.60 1.30
N LYS A 150 -13.85 18.91 1.15
CA LYS A 150 -13.43 19.69 -0.02
C LYS A 150 -12.11 20.42 0.18
N HIS A 151 -11.81 20.89 1.41
CA HIS A 151 -10.65 21.72 1.67
C HIS A 151 -9.54 20.97 2.45
N ALA A 152 -9.88 20.21 3.49
CA ALA A 152 -8.87 19.54 4.31
C ALA A 152 -8.39 18.23 3.67
N LEU A 153 -9.29 17.34 3.29
CA LEU A 153 -8.98 16.00 2.81
C LEU A 153 -8.05 16.02 1.60
N LYS A 154 -8.30 16.89 0.63
CA LYS A 154 -7.48 16.97 -0.59
C LYS A 154 -5.98 17.16 -0.29
N ASN A 155 -5.66 17.98 0.70
CA ASN A 155 -4.26 18.23 1.08
C ASN A 155 -3.73 17.16 2.06
N ALA A 156 -4.58 16.62 2.92
CA ALA A 156 -4.23 15.55 3.84
C ALA A 156 -3.97 14.21 3.14
N LEU A 157 -4.54 13.98 1.97
CA LEU A 157 -4.33 12.74 1.21
C LEU A 157 -2.92 12.63 0.59
N ILE A 158 -2.18 13.71 0.41
CA ILE A 158 -0.86 13.68 -0.23
C ILE A 158 0.07 12.66 0.46
N PRO A 159 0.38 12.76 1.77
CA PRO A 159 1.21 11.77 2.44
C PRO A 159 0.52 10.40 2.57
N VAL A 160 -0.81 10.35 2.60
CA VAL A 160 -1.57 9.08 2.68
C VAL A 160 -1.39 8.27 1.40
N ILE A 161 -1.49 8.88 0.21
CA ILE A 161 -1.28 8.22 -1.08
C ILE A 161 0.11 7.60 -1.15
N THR A 162 1.14 8.31 -0.68
CA THR A 162 2.51 7.79 -0.62
C THR A 162 2.59 6.52 0.24
N VAL A 163 2.01 6.57 1.45
CA VAL A 163 2.02 5.42 2.36
C VAL A 163 1.22 4.25 1.79
N VAL A 164 0.03 4.50 1.22
CA VAL A 164 -0.75 3.44 0.55
C VAL A 164 0.04 2.79 -0.58
N GLY A 165 0.76 3.59 -1.35
CA GLY A 165 1.64 3.08 -2.41
C GLY A 165 2.73 2.15 -1.88
N MET A 166 3.43 2.54 -0.80
CA MET A 166 4.44 1.71 -0.14
C MET A 166 3.84 0.39 0.40
N GLN A 167 2.58 0.41 0.85
CA GLN A 167 1.90 -0.78 1.35
C GLN A 167 1.63 -1.83 0.25
N ILE A 168 1.56 -1.45 -1.03
CA ILE A 168 1.41 -2.40 -2.13
C ILE A 168 2.56 -3.41 -2.12
N GLY A 169 3.80 -2.93 -2.03
CA GLY A 169 4.98 -3.79 -1.97
C GLY A 169 5.00 -4.68 -0.72
N MET A 170 4.64 -4.13 0.44
CA MET A 170 4.60 -4.88 1.70
C MET A 170 3.50 -5.96 1.70
N ILE A 171 2.33 -5.66 1.15
CA ILE A 171 1.22 -6.62 1.02
C ILE A 171 1.62 -7.76 0.08
N MET A 172 2.27 -7.45 -1.05
CA MET A 172 2.77 -8.48 -1.98
C MET A 172 3.80 -9.40 -1.33
N ALA A 173 4.76 -8.85 -0.58
CA ALA A 173 5.73 -9.65 0.16
C ALA A 173 5.07 -10.49 1.28
N GLY A 174 4.08 -9.93 1.98
CA GLY A 174 3.33 -10.61 3.04
C GLY A 174 2.37 -11.68 2.51
N SER A 175 1.95 -11.60 1.25
CA SER A 175 1.02 -12.56 0.65
C SER A 175 1.57 -13.98 0.61
N VAL A 176 2.88 -14.15 0.48
CA VAL A 176 3.56 -15.46 0.40
C VAL A 176 3.16 -16.38 1.54
N VAL A 177 3.24 -15.89 2.77
CA VAL A 177 2.89 -16.68 3.96
C VAL A 177 1.38 -16.89 4.09
N VAL A 178 0.59 -15.86 3.77
CA VAL A 178 -0.87 -15.93 3.84
C VAL A 178 -1.42 -16.91 2.80
N GLU A 179 -0.90 -16.89 1.58
CA GLU A 179 -1.26 -17.85 0.53
C GLU A 179 -0.97 -19.29 0.96
N ALA A 180 0.19 -19.54 1.57
CA ALA A 180 0.54 -20.88 2.08
C ALA A 180 -0.40 -21.32 3.20
N ILE A 181 -0.74 -20.46 4.16
CA ILE A 181 -1.62 -20.80 5.29
C ILE A 181 -3.05 -21.10 4.81
N PHE A 182 -3.58 -20.30 3.89
CA PHE A 182 -4.95 -20.49 3.38
C PHE A 182 -5.04 -21.40 2.16
N ASN A 183 -3.91 -21.99 1.74
CA ASN A 183 -3.81 -22.88 0.57
C ASN A 183 -4.34 -22.20 -0.72
N ILE A 184 -3.98 -20.92 -0.93
CA ILE A 184 -4.35 -20.16 -2.12
C ILE A 184 -3.35 -20.50 -3.23
N PRO A 185 -3.80 -20.89 -4.44
CA PRO A 185 -2.91 -21.24 -5.54
C PRO A 185 -2.28 -20.01 -6.21
N GLY A 186 -1.50 -19.25 -5.45
CA GLY A 186 -0.78 -18.07 -5.90
C GLY A 186 0.72 -18.29 -6.00
N LEU A 187 1.44 -17.22 -6.32
CA LEU A 187 2.88 -17.20 -6.49
C LEU A 187 3.63 -17.49 -5.18
N GLY A 188 3.08 -17.02 -4.05
CA GLY A 188 3.66 -17.26 -2.74
C GLY A 188 3.58 -18.72 -2.33
N SER A 189 2.46 -19.38 -2.60
CA SER A 189 2.31 -20.84 -2.34
C SER A 189 3.22 -21.67 -3.25
N LEU A 190 3.40 -21.25 -4.52
CA LEU A 190 4.36 -21.84 -5.44
C LEU A 190 5.77 -21.75 -4.86
N MET A 191 6.19 -20.57 -4.43
CA MET A 191 7.51 -20.33 -3.85
C MET A 191 7.73 -21.16 -2.56
N MET A 192 6.74 -21.26 -1.69
CA MET A 192 6.83 -22.10 -0.48
C MET A 192 6.98 -23.58 -0.82
N THR A 193 6.26 -24.07 -1.82
CA THR A 193 6.39 -25.44 -2.33
C THR A 193 7.77 -25.69 -2.92
N ALA A 194 8.27 -24.76 -3.72
CA ALA A 194 9.61 -24.85 -4.30
C ALA A 194 10.72 -24.85 -3.23
N ILE A 195 10.57 -24.03 -2.18
CA ILE A 195 11.51 -24.04 -1.03
C ILE A 195 11.57 -25.40 -0.37
N ASN A 196 10.40 -25.99 -0.08
CA ASN A 196 10.31 -27.31 0.56
C ASN A 196 10.92 -28.42 -0.33
N ASN A 197 10.75 -28.31 -1.65
CA ASN A 197 11.28 -29.25 -2.64
C ASN A 197 12.74 -28.95 -3.05
N LYS A 198 13.33 -27.84 -2.57
CA LYS A 198 14.68 -27.35 -2.96
C LYS A 198 14.79 -27.08 -4.46
N ASP A 199 13.71 -26.62 -5.08
CA ASP A 199 13.66 -26.26 -6.50
C ASP A 199 14.18 -24.81 -6.69
N TYR A 200 15.49 -24.70 -6.82
CA TYR A 200 16.17 -23.40 -6.90
C TYR A 200 15.76 -22.55 -8.12
N PRO A 201 15.58 -23.12 -9.33
CA PRO A 201 15.10 -22.36 -10.49
C PRO A 201 13.76 -21.66 -10.23
N VAL A 202 12.77 -22.36 -9.67
CA VAL A 202 11.45 -21.79 -9.33
C VAL A 202 11.55 -20.74 -8.21
N ILE A 203 12.39 -20.98 -7.20
CA ILE A 203 12.60 -20.00 -6.11
C ILE A 203 13.20 -18.71 -6.68
N GLN A 204 14.29 -18.81 -7.44
CA GLN A 204 14.98 -17.64 -8.01
C GLN A 204 14.06 -16.89 -8.97
N GLY A 205 13.37 -17.58 -9.85
CA GLY A 205 12.42 -17.01 -10.80
C GLY A 205 11.29 -16.24 -10.10
N SER A 206 10.70 -16.85 -9.09
CA SER A 206 9.61 -16.22 -8.31
C SER A 206 10.09 -14.98 -7.55
N VAL A 207 11.27 -15.02 -6.93
CA VAL A 207 11.86 -13.88 -6.21
C VAL A 207 12.16 -12.74 -7.17
N LEU A 208 12.79 -13.02 -8.31
CA LEU A 208 13.09 -12.01 -9.32
C LEU A 208 11.81 -11.36 -9.87
N PHE A 209 10.80 -12.18 -10.16
CA PHE A 209 9.52 -11.69 -10.66
C PHE A 209 8.79 -10.79 -9.65
N ILE A 210 8.68 -11.21 -8.39
CA ILE A 210 8.06 -10.41 -7.32
C ILE A 210 8.85 -9.11 -7.12
N SER A 211 10.18 -9.17 -7.07
CA SER A 211 11.03 -8.00 -6.86
C SER A 211 10.87 -6.97 -7.98
N LEU A 212 10.81 -7.43 -9.23
CA LEU A 212 10.58 -6.57 -10.39
C LEU A 212 9.18 -5.96 -10.33
N PHE A 213 8.16 -6.76 -10.03
CA PHE A 213 6.79 -6.26 -9.92
C PHE A 213 6.66 -5.20 -8.82
N VAL A 214 7.22 -5.45 -7.63
CA VAL A 214 7.23 -4.49 -6.51
C VAL A 214 7.96 -3.21 -6.91
N SER A 215 9.11 -3.31 -7.59
CA SER A 215 9.87 -2.15 -8.07
C SER A 215 9.06 -1.33 -9.08
N LEU A 216 8.36 -2.01 -10.00
CA LEU A 216 7.49 -1.36 -10.98
C LEU A 216 6.30 -0.65 -10.31
N MET A 217 5.70 -1.28 -9.31
CA MET A 217 4.61 -0.67 -8.54
C MET A 217 5.09 0.55 -7.75
N ASN A 218 6.26 0.48 -7.11
CA ASN A 218 6.86 1.62 -6.42
C ASN A 218 7.15 2.77 -7.39
N LEU A 219 7.71 2.49 -8.56
CA LEU A 219 7.92 3.50 -9.60
C LEU A 219 6.60 4.15 -10.04
N LEU A 220 5.56 3.36 -10.24
CA LEU A 220 4.23 3.86 -10.61
C LEU A 220 3.66 4.78 -9.52
N VAL A 221 3.81 4.40 -8.25
CA VAL A 221 3.39 5.21 -7.09
C VAL A 221 4.18 6.53 -7.04
N ASP A 222 5.49 6.49 -7.27
CA ASP A 222 6.34 7.68 -7.31
C ASP A 222 5.94 8.63 -8.44
N LEU A 223 5.58 8.09 -9.59
CA LEU A 223 5.04 8.87 -10.71
C LEU A 223 3.71 9.53 -10.35
N ILE A 224 2.77 8.76 -9.78
CA ILE A 224 1.48 9.30 -9.31
C ILE A 224 1.71 10.40 -8.27
N TYR A 225 2.62 10.18 -7.32
CA TYR A 225 2.98 11.16 -6.31
C TYR A 225 3.53 12.45 -6.95
N GLY A 226 4.42 12.33 -7.95
CA GLY A 226 4.94 13.47 -8.72
C GLY A 226 3.86 14.28 -9.46
N PHE A 227 2.74 13.65 -9.82
CA PHE A 227 1.57 14.34 -10.41
C PHE A 227 0.68 14.99 -9.35
N VAL A 228 0.52 14.35 -8.18
CA VAL A 228 -0.40 14.80 -7.11
C VAL A 228 0.22 15.95 -6.30
N ASP A 229 1.55 15.95 -6.08
CA ASP A 229 2.24 17.00 -5.33
C ASP A 229 2.88 18.06 -6.25
N PRO A 230 2.22 19.22 -6.44
CA PRO A 230 2.78 20.30 -7.27
C PRO A 230 4.04 20.93 -6.69
N ARG A 231 4.35 20.73 -5.40
CA ARG A 231 5.52 21.30 -4.73
C ARG A 231 6.81 20.69 -5.24
N ILE A 232 6.79 19.42 -5.65
CA ILE A 232 7.93 18.74 -6.25
C ILE A 232 8.32 19.41 -7.56
N LYS A 233 7.35 19.75 -8.41
CA LYS A 233 7.62 20.47 -9.68
C LYS A 233 8.28 21.81 -9.44
N ALA A 234 7.90 22.54 -8.40
CA ALA A 234 8.49 23.83 -8.05
C ALA A 234 9.94 23.69 -7.56
N GLN A 235 10.28 22.65 -6.80
CA GLN A 235 11.65 22.41 -6.33
C GLN A 235 12.61 22.04 -7.46
N TYR A 236 12.18 21.20 -8.40
CA TYR A 236 12.99 20.85 -9.58
C TYR A 236 13.18 22.05 -10.52
N GLY A 237 12.16 22.89 -10.72
CA GLY A 237 12.23 24.12 -11.51
C GLY A 237 13.23 25.12 -10.94
N THR A 238 13.27 25.27 -9.61
CA THR A 238 14.18 26.21 -8.93
C THR A 238 15.65 25.72 -8.96
N LYS A 239 15.88 24.39 -8.82
CA LYS A 239 17.22 23.80 -8.96
C LYS A 239 17.78 23.96 -10.38
N LYS A 240 16.93 23.82 -11.41
CA LYS A 240 17.36 23.98 -12.81
C LYS A 240 17.73 25.46 -13.11
N LYS A 241 16.93 26.44 -12.62
CA LYS A 241 17.27 27.87 -12.74
C LYS A 241 18.59 28.23 -12.04
N LYS A 242 18.82 27.73 -10.82
CA LYS A 242 20.09 27.99 -10.10
C LYS A 242 21.30 27.35 -10.78
N ARG A 243 21.16 26.18 -11.41
CA ARG A 243 22.25 25.55 -12.18
C ARG A 243 22.57 26.34 -13.46
N VAL A 244 21.57 26.83 -14.19
CA VAL A 244 21.76 27.65 -15.39
C VAL A 244 22.43 28.96 -15.03
N GLN A 245 21.96 29.66 -14.00
CA GLN A 245 22.60 30.92 -13.54
C GLN A 245 24.02 30.76 -13.06
N LYS A 246 24.36 29.60 -12.46
CA LYS A 246 25.72 29.31 -12.01
C LYS A 246 26.65 28.96 -13.18
N ALA A 247 26.14 28.35 -14.24
CA ALA A 247 26.88 28.09 -15.46
C ALA A 247 27.15 29.41 -16.23
N GLU A 248 26.14 30.26 -16.40
CA GLU A 248 26.28 31.59 -17.02
C GLU A 248 27.28 32.47 -16.27
N GLN A 249 27.31 32.45 -14.94
CA GLN A 249 28.27 33.19 -14.13
C GLN A 249 29.70 32.64 -14.19
N SER A 250 29.89 31.34 -14.46
CA SER A 250 31.23 30.77 -14.67
C SER A 250 31.77 31.14 -16.04
N ASP A 251 30.96 31.10 -17.10
CA ASP A 251 31.35 31.43 -18.44
C ASP A 251 31.72 32.96 -18.57
N THR A 252 30.95 33.83 -17.90
CA THR A 252 31.24 35.26 -17.89
C THR A 252 32.52 35.61 -17.12
N LYS A 253 32.94 34.78 -16.16
CA LYS A 253 34.21 34.97 -15.43
C LYS A 253 35.42 34.47 -16.20
N GLU A 254 35.28 33.47 -17.07
CA GLU A 254 36.34 33.00 -17.94
C GLU A 254 36.56 33.95 -19.16
N GLU A 255 35.53 34.67 -19.63
CA GLU A 255 35.65 35.65 -20.71
C GLU A 255 36.31 36.96 -20.29
N VAL A 256 36.38 37.27 -18.98
CA VAL A 256 36.95 38.54 -18.43
C VAL A 256 38.33 38.36 -17.83
N ALA A 257 38.88 37.14 -17.80
CA ALA A 257 40.22 36.77 -17.31
C ALA A 257 41.19 36.56 -18.48
#